data_754376db8a827b1054356f457330f1c1
#
_entry.id   754376db8a827b1054356f457330f1c1
#
_cell.length_a   1.000
_cell.length_b   1.000
_cell.length_c   1.000
_cell.angle_alpha   90.00
_cell.angle_beta   90.00
_cell.angle_gamma   90.00
#
_symmetry.space_group_name_H-M   'P 1'
#
loop_
_entity.id
_entity.type
_entity.pdbx_description
1 polymer ?
#
loop_
_entity_poly.entity_id
_entity_poly.type
_entity_poly.pdbx_seq_one_letter_code
_entity_poly.pdbx_strand_id
1 'polypeptide(L)'
;ATNILCPKLKTINGKFDIATSSFMFDMEVDKVSYPNVESISENLSITCPYSDFGSNGILFIDFSGLKSAKGISISGQGDVTDFSSFKYLFENNVLTGESQWSVKECGYNPTFQEMKDGKYKLAE
;
A
#
# COMPACT_ATOMS: atom_id res chain seq x y z
N ALA A 1 9.18 14.62 -10.55
CA ALA A 1 8.19 13.70 -9.96
C ALA A 1 7.53 14.34 -8.73
N THR A 2 6.27 14.08 -8.57
CA THR A 2 5.49 14.59 -7.45
C THR A 2 5.09 13.44 -6.55
N ASN A 3 5.36 13.57 -5.27
CA ASN A 3 4.98 12.57 -4.28
C ASN A 3 3.67 12.94 -3.62
N ILE A 4 2.84 11.96 -3.36
CA ILE A 4 1.67 12.13 -2.52
C ILE A 4 2.17 12.04 -1.09
N LEU A 5 2.16 13.16 -0.37
CA LEU A 5 2.84 13.27 0.91
C LEU A 5 2.03 14.13 1.89
N CYS A 6 1.74 13.55 3.05
CA CYS A 6 1.07 14.25 4.16
C CYS A 6 1.87 14.05 5.45
N PRO A 7 2.99 14.78 5.63
CA PRO A 7 3.94 14.47 6.69
C PRO A 7 3.43 14.68 8.12
N LYS A 8 2.34 15.43 8.30
CA LYS A 8 1.80 15.68 9.62
C LYS A 8 0.60 14.83 9.99
N LEU A 9 0.12 14.01 9.05
CA LEU A 9 -1.05 13.18 9.28
C LEU A 9 -0.63 11.93 10.06
N LYS A 10 -1.22 11.72 11.24
CA LYS A 10 -0.87 10.59 12.11
C LYS A 10 -1.99 9.59 12.30
N THR A 11 -3.22 10.07 12.44
CA THR A 11 -4.37 9.22 12.77
C THR A 11 -5.49 9.48 11.80
N ILE A 12 -6.09 8.41 11.30
CA ILE A 12 -7.22 8.48 10.39
C ILE A 12 -8.38 7.73 11.03
N ASN A 13 -9.47 8.46 11.29
CA ASN A 13 -10.70 7.87 11.81
C ASN A 13 -11.61 7.55 10.64
N GLY A 14 -11.71 6.28 10.32
CA GLY A 14 -12.48 5.80 9.19
C GLY A 14 -11.59 5.12 8.17
N LYS A 15 -12.12 4.98 6.95
CA LYS A 15 -11.40 4.39 5.84
C LYS A 15 -10.41 5.38 5.25
N PHE A 16 -9.30 4.86 4.75
CA PHE A 16 -8.35 5.67 3.99
C PHE A 16 -8.27 5.10 2.58
N ASP A 17 -8.94 5.76 1.64
CA ASP A 17 -8.98 5.32 0.25
C ASP A 17 -8.10 6.23 -0.60
N ILE A 18 -7.13 5.62 -1.28
CA ILE A 18 -6.25 6.32 -2.21
C ILE A 18 -6.52 5.77 -3.59
N ALA A 19 -6.97 6.64 -4.50
CA ALA A 19 -7.18 6.28 -5.89
C ALA A 19 -6.04 6.85 -6.73
N THR A 20 -5.37 5.98 -7.48
CA THR A 20 -4.33 6.39 -8.41
C THR A 20 -4.82 6.22 -9.83
N SER A 21 -4.11 6.77 -10.80
CA SER A 21 -4.51 6.70 -12.19
C SER A 21 -3.30 6.46 -13.08
N SER A 22 -3.49 5.61 -14.09
CA SER A 22 -2.45 5.40 -15.11
C SER A 22 -2.38 6.54 -16.11
N PHE A 23 -3.25 7.53 -16.02
CA PHE A 23 -3.31 8.67 -16.94
C PHE A 23 -2.89 9.97 -16.25
N MET A 24 -1.76 9.96 -15.56
CA MET A 24 -1.24 11.14 -14.87
C MET A 24 -0.27 11.89 -15.78
N PHE A 25 -0.79 12.45 -16.87
CA PHE A 25 0.06 13.10 -17.89
C PHE A 25 0.77 14.35 -17.40
N ASP A 26 0.11 15.11 -16.55
CA ASP A 26 0.65 16.38 -16.08
C ASP A 26 1.29 16.27 -14.68
N MET A 27 1.24 15.08 -14.09
CA MET A 27 1.77 14.83 -12.76
C MET A 27 2.56 13.55 -12.77
N GLU A 28 3.83 13.65 -12.47
CA GLU A 28 4.68 12.50 -12.31
C GLU A 28 4.64 12.09 -10.83
N VAL A 29 3.68 11.25 -10.48
CA VAL A 29 3.56 10.72 -9.12
C VAL A 29 4.19 9.34 -9.12
N ASP A 30 5.34 9.20 -8.47
CA ASP A 30 6.07 7.95 -8.42
C ASP A 30 6.02 7.28 -7.04
N LYS A 31 5.40 7.94 -6.06
CA LYS A 31 5.44 7.47 -4.69
C LYS A 31 4.17 7.87 -3.95
N VAL A 32 3.58 6.92 -3.26
CA VAL A 32 2.53 7.15 -2.28
C VAL A 32 3.19 7.03 -0.91
N SER A 33 3.31 8.14 -0.19
CA SER A 33 4.12 8.17 1.03
C SER A 33 3.39 8.86 2.18
N TYR A 34 3.13 8.09 3.23
CA TYR A 34 2.52 8.56 4.47
C TYR A 34 3.28 7.96 5.66
N PRO A 35 4.57 8.28 5.79
CA PRO A 35 5.42 7.62 6.80
C PRO A 35 5.04 7.96 8.23
N ASN A 36 4.27 9.02 8.45
CA ASN A 36 3.87 9.43 9.79
C ASN A 36 2.48 8.96 10.19
N VAL A 37 1.74 8.30 9.30
CA VAL A 37 0.45 7.72 9.66
C VAL A 37 0.70 6.50 10.53
N GLU A 38 0.18 6.54 11.76
CA GLU A 38 0.39 5.48 12.74
C GLU A 38 -0.84 4.58 12.90
N SER A 39 -2.03 5.12 12.69
CA SER A 39 -3.25 4.33 12.84
C SER A 39 -4.33 4.73 11.86
N ILE A 40 -5.03 3.72 11.37
CA ILE A 40 -6.22 3.85 10.54
C ILE A 40 -7.28 2.98 11.21
N SER A 41 -8.42 3.57 11.59
CA SER A 41 -9.43 2.84 12.37
C SER A 41 -10.23 1.84 11.54
N GLU A 42 -10.23 1.99 10.22
CA GLU A 42 -10.88 1.08 9.30
C GLU A 42 -9.86 0.55 8.28
N ASN A 43 -10.24 0.34 7.05
CA ASN A 43 -9.36 -0.22 6.02
C ASN A 43 -8.55 0.85 5.30
N LEU A 44 -7.32 0.49 4.93
CA LEU A 44 -6.54 1.21 3.96
C LEU A 44 -6.76 0.58 2.59
N SER A 45 -7.12 1.38 1.60
CA SER A 45 -7.34 0.90 0.24
C SER A 45 -6.55 1.78 -0.73
N ILE A 46 -5.72 1.15 -1.54
CA ILE A 46 -4.96 1.83 -2.59
C ILE A 46 -5.30 1.15 -3.90
N THR A 47 -6.00 1.85 -4.78
CA THR A 47 -6.51 1.26 -6.02
C THR A 47 -6.18 2.13 -7.22
N CYS A 48 -6.03 1.48 -8.37
CA CYS A 48 -5.96 2.16 -9.66
C CYS A 48 -7.09 1.62 -10.53
N PRO A 49 -8.17 2.39 -10.71
CA PRO A 49 -9.32 1.90 -11.46
C PRO A 49 -9.07 1.72 -12.95
N TYR A 50 -7.96 2.25 -13.46
CA TYR A 50 -7.61 2.16 -14.88
C TYR A 50 -6.33 1.34 -15.05
N SER A 51 -6.33 0.13 -14.50
CA SER A 51 -5.15 -0.73 -14.47
C SER A 51 -4.88 -1.49 -15.78
N ASP A 52 -5.65 -1.22 -16.84
CA ASP A 52 -5.55 -1.93 -18.11
C ASP A 52 -4.14 -1.91 -18.72
N PHE A 53 -3.36 -0.91 -18.39
CA PHE A 53 -2.00 -0.76 -18.91
C PHE A 53 -0.93 -1.32 -17.98
N GLY A 54 -1.33 -1.88 -16.85
CA GLY A 54 -0.43 -2.56 -15.92
C GLY A 54 0.51 -1.66 -15.14
N SER A 55 0.54 -0.36 -15.43
CA SER A 55 1.44 0.57 -14.78
C SER A 55 0.81 1.94 -14.67
N ASN A 56 0.95 2.57 -13.51
CA ASN A 56 0.48 3.94 -13.26
C ASN A 56 1.64 4.86 -12.87
N GLY A 57 2.88 4.40 -12.98
CA GLY A 57 4.06 5.17 -12.59
C GLY A 57 4.38 5.16 -11.11
N ILE A 58 3.52 4.57 -10.28
CA ILE A 58 3.79 4.46 -8.85
C ILE A 58 4.79 3.31 -8.65
N LEU A 59 5.96 3.64 -8.10
CA LEU A 59 7.03 2.68 -7.89
C LEU A 59 7.15 2.26 -6.43
N PHE A 60 6.60 3.03 -5.51
CA PHE A 60 6.82 2.81 -4.10
C PHE A 60 5.62 3.23 -3.25
N ILE A 61 5.31 2.44 -2.25
CA ILE A 61 4.25 2.73 -1.27
C ILE A 61 4.90 2.73 0.11
N ASP A 62 4.81 3.85 0.83
CA ASP A 62 5.44 4.00 2.13
C ASP A 62 4.39 4.28 3.22
N PHE A 63 4.15 3.28 4.04
CA PHE A 63 3.37 3.38 5.28
C PHE A 63 4.21 2.84 6.43
N SER A 64 5.50 3.15 6.43
CA SER A 64 6.45 2.58 7.39
C SER A 64 6.15 2.88 8.84
N GLY A 65 5.39 3.93 9.12
CA GLY A 65 4.96 4.25 10.49
C GLY A 65 3.65 3.61 10.92
N LEU A 66 2.97 2.89 10.03
CA LEU A 66 1.66 2.34 10.32
C LEU A 66 1.73 1.18 11.30
N LYS A 67 1.04 1.33 12.43
CA LYS A 67 1.03 0.36 13.52
C LYS A 67 -0.31 -0.30 13.74
N SER A 68 -1.38 0.25 13.17
CA SER A 68 -2.69 -0.37 13.26
C SER A 68 -3.56 -0.02 12.06
N ALA A 69 -4.31 -1.01 11.59
CA ALA A 69 -5.32 -0.86 10.56
C ALA A 69 -6.21 -2.09 10.64
N LYS A 70 -7.45 -1.96 10.23
CA LYS A 70 -8.39 -3.08 10.23
C LYS A 70 -8.08 -4.04 9.09
N GLY A 71 -7.65 -3.51 7.95
CA GLY A 71 -7.28 -4.31 6.81
C GLY A 71 -6.58 -3.47 5.75
N ILE A 72 -5.89 -4.13 4.84
CA ILE A 72 -5.14 -3.50 3.76
C ILE A 72 -5.58 -4.11 2.43
N SER A 73 -5.92 -3.25 1.47
CA SER A 73 -6.26 -3.68 0.11
C SER A 73 -5.51 -2.82 -0.89
N ILE A 74 -4.69 -3.44 -1.72
CA ILE A 74 -3.89 -2.74 -2.72
C ILE A 74 -4.10 -3.42 -4.06
N SER A 75 -4.44 -2.66 -5.08
CA SER A 75 -4.66 -3.22 -6.40
C SER A 75 -4.26 -2.24 -7.50
N GLY A 76 -3.86 -2.78 -8.65
CA GLY A 76 -3.58 -1.99 -9.83
C GLY A 76 -2.27 -1.21 -9.81
N GLN A 77 -1.35 -1.54 -8.93
CA GLN A 77 -0.06 -0.85 -8.79
C GLN A 77 1.02 -1.69 -9.50
N GLY A 78 0.98 -1.72 -10.82
CA GLY A 78 1.76 -2.67 -11.62
C GLY A 78 3.28 -2.60 -11.48
N ASP A 79 3.82 -1.48 -11.00
CA ASP A 79 5.26 -1.32 -10.81
C ASP A 79 5.71 -1.50 -9.36
N VAL A 80 4.79 -1.72 -8.43
CA VAL A 80 5.13 -1.87 -7.02
C VAL A 80 5.48 -3.33 -6.74
N THR A 81 6.70 -3.54 -6.22
CA THR A 81 7.22 -4.88 -5.92
C THR A 81 7.67 -5.05 -4.47
N ASP A 82 7.57 -4.00 -3.65
CA ASP A 82 8.06 -4.00 -2.28
C ASP A 82 6.97 -3.49 -1.34
N PHE A 83 6.54 -4.35 -0.42
CA PHE A 83 5.53 -4.04 0.58
C PHE A 83 6.12 -4.08 2.00
N SER A 84 7.43 -3.93 2.13
CA SER A 84 8.09 -4.00 3.43
C SER A 84 7.68 -2.90 4.39
N SER A 85 7.09 -1.81 3.89
CA SER A 85 6.58 -0.76 4.77
C SER A 85 5.41 -1.23 5.65
N PHE A 86 4.80 -2.35 5.31
CA PHE A 86 3.71 -2.93 6.10
C PHE A 86 4.17 -4.04 7.05
N LYS A 87 5.46 -4.30 7.13
CA LYS A 87 5.98 -5.44 7.91
C LYS A 87 5.59 -5.41 9.39
N TYR A 88 5.46 -4.22 9.99
CA TYR A 88 5.06 -4.10 11.38
C TYR A 88 3.73 -4.80 11.67
N LEU A 89 2.79 -4.68 10.73
CA LEU A 89 1.46 -5.27 10.89
C LEU A 89 1.50 -6.80 10.96
N PHE A 90 2.49 -7.41 10.36
CA PHE A 90 2.67 -8.86 10.37
C PHE A 90 3.58 -9.32 11.51
N GLU A 91 4.64 -8.58 11.78
CA GLU A 91 5.57 -8.93 12.86
C GLU A 91 4.92 -8.82 14.24
N ASN A 92 3.93 -7.94 14.38
CA ASN A 92 3.27 -7.68 15.65
C ASN A 92 1.83 -8.23 15.70
N ASN A 93 1.48 -9.07 14.75
CA ASN A 93 0.17 -9.74 14.69
C ASN A 93 -1.02 -8.77 14.72
N VAL A 94 -0.86 -7.62 14.10
CA VAL A 94 -1.94 -6.64 13.97
C VAL A 94 -2.98 -7.15 12.98
N LEU A 95 -2.52 -7.68 11.85
CA LEU A 95 -3.36 -8.38 10.89
C LEU A 95 -3.30 -9.87 11.22
N THR A 96 -4.43 -10.48 11.47
CA THR A 96 -4.51 -11.85 12.00
C THR A 96 -5.19 -12.84 11.06
N GLY A 97 -5.79 -12.38 9.98
CA GLY A 97 -6.51 -13.24 9.04
C GLY A 97 -6.31 -12.82 7.59
N GLU A 98 -6.45 -13.81 6.70
CA GLU A 98 -6.24 -13.59 5.26
C GLU A 98 -7.17 -12.53 4.68
N SER A 99 -8.36 -12.37 5.24
CA SER A 99 -9.32 -11.38 4.76
C SER A 99 -8.89 -9.94 5.02
N GLN A 100 -7.87 -9.74 5.85
CA GLN A 100 -7.37 -8.41 6.18
C GLN A 100 -6.23 -7.94 5.28
N TRP A 101 -5.79 -8.78 4.35
CA TRP A 101 -4.70 -8.44 3.43
C TRP A 101 -5.06 -8.89 2.02
N SER A 102 -5.07 -7.95 1.09
CA SER A 102 -5.34 -8.27 -0.31
C SER A 102 -4.45 -7.41 -1.20
N VAL A 103 -3.64 -8.05 -2.03
CA VAL A 103 -2.81 -7.38 -3.04
C VAL A 103 -3.06 -8.06 -4.36
N LYS A 104 -3.46 -7.28 -5.37
CA LYS A 104 -3.79 -7.80 -6.70
C LYS A 104 -3.28 -6.86 -7.78
N GLU A 105 -2.93 -7.41 -8.92
CA GLU A 105 -2.55 -6.64 -10.11
C GLU A 105 -1.40 -5.65 -9.84
N CYS A 106 -0.50 -6.03 -8.94
CA CYS A 106 0.73 -5.28 -8.66
C CYS A 106 1.92 -5.99 -9.28
N GLY A 107 3.08 -5.38 -9.19
CA GLY A 107 4.32 -6.01 -9.68
C GLY A 107 4.73 -7.24 -8.90
N TYR A 108 4.31 -7.31 -7.63
CA TYR A 108 4.43 -8.48 -6.77
C TYR A 108 3.13 -8.53 -5.96
N ASN A 109 2.58 -9.74 -5.80
CA ASN A 109 1.28 -9.89 -5.14
C ASN A 109 1.40 -10.91 -4.01
N PRO A 110 2.01 -10.53 -2.87
CA PRO A 110 2.19 -11.46 -1.76
C PRO A 110 0.88 -11.79 -1.09
N THR A 111 0.72 -13.04 -0.69
CA THR A 111 -0.41 -13.47 0.12
C THR A 111 -0.18 -13.07 1.58
N PHE A 112 -1.24 -13.17 2.39
CA PHE A 112 -1.13 -12.95 3.82
C PHE A 112 -0.04 -13.86 4.42
N GLN A 113 -0.03 -15.14 4.06
CA GLN A 113 0.96 -16.08 4.58
C GLN A 113 2.37 -15.73 4.15
N GLU A 114 2.54 -15.30 2.91
CA GLU A 114 3.86 -14.88 2.43
C GLU A 114 4.37 -13.67 3.21
N MET A 115 3.50 -12.72 3.52
CA MET A 115 3.87 -11.57 4.34
C MET A 115 4.25 -12.01 5.77
N LYS A 116 3.50 -12.96 6.34
CA LYS A 116 3.84 -13.50 7.66
C LYS A 116 5.18 -14.21 7.66
N ASP A 117 5.55 -14.81 6.54
CA ASP A 117 6.83 -15.49 6.38
C ASP A 117 8.00 -14.55 6.08
N GLY A 118 7.76 -13.26 6.05
CA GLY A 118 8.79 -12.26 5.81
C GLY A 118 9.07 -11.98 4.34
N LYS A 119 8.22 -12.46 3.44
CA LYS A 119 8.40 -12.27 2.01
C LYS A 119 7.73 -10.98 1.54
N TYR A 120 8.20 -9.86 2.05
CA TYR A 120 7.57 -8.55 1.83
C TYR A 120 7.84 -7.97 0.45
N LYS A 121 8.85 -8.43 -0.26
CA LYS A 121 9.22 -7.88 -1.55
C LYS A 121 9.58 -9.00 -2.52
N LEU A 122 9.50 -8.68 -3.80
CA LEU A 122 9.83 -9.62 -4.86
C LEU A 122 11.28 -10.07 -4.72
N ALA A 123 11.49 -11.37 -4.72
CA ALA A 123 12.83 -11.96 -4.67
C ALA A 123 13.58 -11.67 -5.98
N GLU A 124 14.82 -11.29 -5.86
CA GLU A 124 15.68 -11.06 -7.01
C GLU A 124 16.41 -12.32 -7.43
#